data_6c4fcd8849bb56fae36382f9043b2051
#
_entry.id   6c4fcd8849bb56fae36382f9043b2051
#
_cell.length_a   1.000
_cell.length_b   1.000
_cell.length_c   1.000
_cell.angle_alpha   90.00
_cell.angle_beta   90.00
_cell.angle_gamma   90.00
#
_symmetry.space_group_name_H-M   'P 1'
#
loop_
_entity.id
_entity.type
_entity.pdbx_description
1 polymer ?
#
loop_
_entity_poly.entity_id
_entity_poly.type
_entity_poly.pdbx_seq_one_letter_code
_entity_poly.pdbx_strand_id
1 'polypeptide(L)'
;MFVNEFILHTCIGKAVISMNKEIKIGNRIISEGSPTFIIAEMSANHLMDFDRAVEIMRAAKVAGADAIKVQTYTADSITLDCDDPCFQITQGTIWDGTTLHKLYQTAYTPWEWQPKLKAIAEEMGLIFFSSPFDFSSIDLLEEMDIPVFKISSFEINDIPFMKKIAKLGKPIIISTGIAYLEDIELALKTCKEAGNENVMLLKCNSAYPSPYEDSNLKTIPSMKEVFDCIVGLSDHTMGSAVAGAGVALGAKIVEKHLTLRRADGGADAAFSMEPEEFKEMVDNIRIIEKAVGRVTYELTSKQLKSRELSRSLFVAQNMKAGDEFTADNLRSVRPSCGLHTKHYEDILGKKINKDAKLGTPMSWDLVEFE
;
A
#
# COMPACT_ATOMS: atom_id res chain seq x y z
N MET A 1 28.67 1.99 -30.48
CA MET A 1 28.12 1.43 -29.24
C MET A 1 27.43 2.54 -28.47
N PHE A 2 26.45 3.14 -29.11
CA PHE A 2 25.56 4.20 -28.58
C PHE A 2 24.20 4.00 -29.24
N VAL A 3 23.37 3.18 -28.66
CA VAL A 3 21.93 3.09 -29.01
C VAL A 3 21.27 2.71 -27.71
N ASN A 4 20.45 3.60 -27.12
CA ASN A 4 19.29 3.34 -26.29
C ASN A 4 19.00 4.41 -25.22
N GLU A 5 19.24 5.67 -25.51
CA GLU A 5 18.73 6.75 -24.63
C GLU A 5 17.71 7.69 -25.31
N PHE A 6 17.19 7.34 -26.48
CA PHE A 6 16.38 8.30 -27.26
C PHE A 6 14.93 7.89 -27.53
N ILE A 7 14.38 6.84 -26.90
CA ILE A 7 13.01 6.38 -27.20
C ILE A 7 12.00 6.64 -26.05
N LEU A 8 12.44 7.15 -24.90
CA LEU A 8 11.54 7.31 -23.74
C LEU A 8 10.92 8.71 -23.57
N HIS A 9 11.14 9.66 -24.47
CA HIS A 9 10.68 11.05 -24.26
C HIS A 9 9.71 11.60 -25.30
N THR A 10 9.16 10.82 -26.21
CA THR A 10 8.29 11.37 -27.28
C THR A 10 6.92 10.74 -27.43
N CYS A 11 6.45 9.92 -26.47
CA CYS A 11 5.11 9.36 -26.47
C CYS A 11 4.38 9.45 -25.13
N ILE A 12 4.68 10.42 -24.27
CA ILE A 12 3.79 10.77 -23.17
C ILE A 12 2.82 11.85 -23.68
N GLY A 13 2.04 11.48 -24.68
CA GLY A 13 0.72 12.07 -24.87
C GLY A 13 -0.10 11.65 -23.65
N LYS A 14 -0.86 12.59 -23.05
CA LYS A 14 -1.76 12.45 -21.91
C LYS A 14 -2.27 11.03 -21.73
N ALA A 15 -2.26 10.52 -20.50
CA ALA A 15 -2.84 9.22 -20.15
C ALA A 15 -4.12 9.01 -20.98
N VAL A 16 -4.08 8.04 -21.90
CA VAL A 16 -5.19 7.78 -22.84
C VAL A 16 -6.42 7.30 -22.07
N ILE A 17 -6.22 6.82 -20.84
CA ILE A 17 -7.26 6.31 -19.97
C ILE A 17 -7.06 6.95 -18.60
N SER A 18 -8.06 7.73 -18.14
CA SER A 18 -8.12 8.26 -16.77
C SER A 18 -9.36 7.71 -16.09
N MET A 19 -9.21 7.29 -14.81
CA MET A 19 -10.28 6.80 -13.96
C MET A 19 -10.57 7.77 -12.82
N ASN A 20 -11.69 7.58 -12.13
CA ASN A 20 -12.05 8.41 -10.98
C ASN A 20 -11.02 8.32 -9.86
N LYS A 21 -10.69 9.47 -9.25
CA LYS A 21 -9.71 9.58 -8.15
C LYS A 21 -10.35 9.52 -6.77
N GLU A 22 -11.65 9.53 -6.72
CA GLU A 22 -12.45 9.38 -5.53
C GLU A 22 -13.58 8.40 -5.82
N ILE A 23 -13.54 7.24 -5.17
CA ILE A 23 -14.47 6.14 -5.41
C ILE A 23 -15.07 5.73 -4.07
N LYS A 24 -16.41 5.65 -4.03
CA LYS A 24 -17.14 5.23 -2.84
C LYS A 24 -17.40 3.73 -2.87
N ILE A 25 -16.99 3.03 -1.80
CA ILE A 25 -17.30 1.62 -1.54
C ILE A 25 -18.08 1.54 -0.22
N GLY A 26 -19.36 1.21 -0.28
CA GLY A 26 -20.22 1.22 0.90
C GLY A 26 -20.23 2.61 1.58
N ASN A 27 -19.77 2.66 2.83
CA ASN A 27 -19.64 3.88 3.63
C ASN A 27 -18.24 4.51 3.59
N ARG A 28 -17.29 3.96 2.79
CA ARG A 28 -15.91 4.43 2.70
C ARG A 28 -15.67 5.15 1.38
N ILE A 29 -14.86 6.19 1.44
CA ILE A 29 -14.32 6.88 0.26
C ILE A 29 -12.86 6.50 0.12
N ILE A 30 -12.47 6.03 -1.07
CA ILE A 30 -11.11 5.68 -1.43
C ILE A 30 -10.58 6.80 -2.30
N SER A 31 -9.52 7.45 -1.86
CA SER A 31 -8.85 8.55 -2.57
C SER A 31 -7.41 8.71 -2.09
N GLU A 32 -6.65 9.60 -2.70
CA GLU A 32 -5.27 9.91 -2.25
C GLU A 32 -5.22 10.42 -0.80
N GLY A 33 -6.23 11.15 -0.37
CA GLY A 33 -6.31 11.72 0.99
C GLY A 33 -6.91 10.79 2.04
N SER A 34 -7.53 9.66 1.63
CA SER A 34 -8.17 8.74 2.57
C SER A 34 -7.15 7.77 3.21
N PRO A 35 -7.44 7.23 4.40
CA PRO A 35 -6.70 6.10 4.94
C PRO A 35 -6.77 4.89 4.00
N THR A 36 -5.72 4.08 3.98
CA THR A 36 -5.66 2.85 3.19
C THR A 36 -6.84 1.93 3.53
N PHE A 37 -7.51 1.44 2.50
CA PHE A 37 -8.63 0.51 2.62
C PHE A 37 -8.09 -0.92 2.78
N ILE A 38 -8.38 -1.56 3.91
CA ILE A 38 -7.85 -2.87 4.27
C ILE A 38 -8.88 -3.95 4.01
N ILE A 39 -8.56 -4.88 3.13
CA ILE A 39 -9.41 -6.01 2.73
C ILE A 39 -8.81 -7.29 3.33
N ALA A 40 -9.57 -7.97 4.18
CA ALA A 40 -9.28 -9.32 4.58
C ALA A 40 -9.88 -10.30 3.55
N GLU A 41 -9.04 -11.08 2.89
CA GLU A 41 -9.48 -12.15 1.98
C GLU A 41 -9.65 -13.44 2.76
N MET A 42 -10.88 -13.94 2.82
CA MET A 42 -11.18 -15.22 3.47
C MET A 42 -10.78 -16.41 2.58
N SER A 43 -11.07 -16.30 1.28
CA SER A 43 -10.85 -17.40 0.32
C SER A 43 -11.35 -18.74 0.85
N ALA A 44 -10.60 -19.83 0.67
CA ALA A 44 -10.95 -21.18 1.11
C ALA A 44 -10.67 -21.47 2.61
N ASN A 45 -10.25 -20.47 3.39
CA ASN A 45 -9.85 -20.67 4.80
C ASN A 45 -11.01 -21.01 5.75
N HIS A 46 -12.25 -20.94 5.26
CA HIS A 46 -13.44 -21.40 5.99
C HIS A 46 -13.53 -22.94 6.11
N LEU A 47 -12.75 -23.71 5.34
CA LEU A 47 -12.70 -25.17 5.39
C LEU A 47 -14.08 -25.84 5.27
N MET A 48 -14.99 -25.28 4.46
CA MET A 48 -16.39 -25.73 4.31
C MET A 48 -17.19 -25.72 5.62
N ASP A 49 -16.83 -24.86 6.57
CA ASP A 49 -17.49 -24.64 7.86
C ASP A 49 -18.00 -23.21 7.95
N PHE A 50 -19.33 -23.03 8.05
CA PHE A 50 -19.97 -21.72 8.12
C PHE A 50 -19.61 -20.94 9.39
N ASP A 51 -19.55 -21.62 10.55
CA ASP A 51 -19.23 -20.98 11.82
C ASP A 51 -17.77 -20.48 11.81
N ARG A 52 -16.88 -21.27 11.21
CA ARG A 52 -15.48 -20.85 10.98
C ARG A 52 -15.39 -19.62 10.07
N ALA A 53 -16.21 -19.55 9.01
CA ALA A 53 -16.27 -18.35 8.18
C ALA A 53 -16.68 -17.12 8.99
N VAL A 54 -17.66 -17.24 9.89
CA VAL A 54 -18.07 -16.16 10.79
C VAL A 54 -16.97 -15.78 11.78
N GLU A 55 -16.21 -16.76 12.30
CA GLU A 55 -15.06 -16.49 13.19
C GLU A 55 -13.95 -15.74 12.47
N ILE A 56 -13.65 -16.08 11.20
CA ILE A 56 -12.68 -15.34 10.38
C ILE A 56 -13.14 -13.89 10.20
N MET A 57 -14.44 -13.66 9.96
CA MET A 57 -14.99 -12.31 9.84
C MET A 57 -14.84 -11.51 11.15
N ARG A 58 -15.08 -12.13 12.31
CA ARG A 58 -14.82 -11.51 13.61
C ARG A 58 -13.37 -11.16 13.83
N ALA A 59 -12.48 -12.09 13.47
CA ALA A 59 -11.03 -11.86 13.53
C ALA A 59 -10.60 -10.69 12.64
N ALA A 60 -11.10 -10.62 11.39
CA ALA A 60 -10.87 -9.51 10.47
C ALA A 60 -11.30 -8.17 11.08
N LYS A 61 -12.50 -8.12 11.68
CA LYS A 61 -13.01 -6.92 12.34
C LYS A 61 -12.16 -6.48 13.51
N VAL A 62 -11.79 -7.41 14.39
CA VAL A 62 -10.95 -7.13 15.57
C VAL A 62 -9.55 -6.68 15.15
N ALA A 63 -9.02 -7.24 14.09
CA ALA A 63 -7.74 -6.84 13.50
C ALA A 63 -7.77 -5.47 12.81
N GLY A 64 -8.96 -4.89 12.57
CA GLY A 64 -9.11 -3.55 12.00
C GLY A 64 -9.25 -3.52 10.48
N ALA A 65 -9.67 -4.62 9.86
CA ALA A 65 -10.04 -4.62 8.45
C ALA A 65 -11.26 -3.71 8.21
N ASP A 66 -11.31 -3.08 7.04
CA ASP A 66 -12.45 -2.30 6.57
C ASP A 66 -13.48 -3.19 5.87
N ALA A 67 -13.00 -4.26 5.25
CA ALA A 67 -13.83 -5.18 4.47
C ALA A 67 -13.39 -6.63 4.63
N ILE A 68 -14.34 -7.53 4.40
CA ILE A 68 -14.13 -8.96 4.20
C ILE A 68 -14.49 -9.32 2.76
N LYS A 69 -13.62 -10.05 2.08
CA LYS A 69 -13.84 -10.55 0.72
C LYS A 69 -13.96 -12.07 0.74
N VAL A 70 -14.87 -12.59 -0.06
CA VAL A 70 -15.03 -14.01 -0.36
C VAL A 70 -14.92 -14.25 -1.87
N GLN A 71 -15.09 -15.47 -2.29
CA GLN A 71 -15.05 -15.89 -3.69
C GLN A 71 -16.35 -16.55 -4.10
N THR A 72 -16.87 -16.20 -5.27
CA THR A 72 -18.15 -16.71 -5.77
C THR A 72 -17.94 -17.49 -7.07
N TYR A 73 -17.90 -18.80 -6.96
CA TYR A 73 -17.85 -19.76 -8.06
C TYR A 73 -18.38 -21.11 -7.58
N THR A 74 -18.60 -22.03 -8.50
CA THR A 74 -18.67 -23.47 -8.25
C THR A 74 -17.60 -24.16 -9.08
N ALA A 75 -17.22 -25.38 -8.75
CA ALA A 75 -16.24 -26.11 -9.55
C ALA A 75 -16.68 -26.21 -11.01
N ASP A 76 -17.97 -26.42 -11.26
CA ASP A 76 -18.56 -26.54 -12.60
C ASP A 76 -18.66 -25.21 -13.35
N SER A 77 -18.66 -24.08 -12.64
CA SER A 77 -18.78 -22.76 -13.28
C SER A 77 -17.42 -22.14 -13.63
N ILE A 78 -16.35 -22.49 -12.88
CA ILE A 78 -15.01 -21.92 -13.08
C ILE A 78 -14.13 -22.77 -13.99
N THR A 79 -14.38 -24.10 -14.08
CA THR A 79 -13.60 -25.04 -14.90
C THR A 79 -14.45 -26.21 -15.35
N LEU A 80 -13.85 -27.18 -16.03
CA LEU A 80 -14.53 -28.40 -16.46
C LEU A 80 -14.07 -29.61 -15.62
N ASP A 81 -15.00 -30.53 -15.33
CA ASP A 81 -14.65 -31.84 -14.75
C ASP A 81 -14.01 -32.73 -15.83
N CYS A 82 -12.68 -32.62 -15.93
CA CYS A 82 -11.90 -33.22 -16.98
C CYS A 82 -10.53 -33.67 -16.48
N ASP A 83 -10.12 -34.87 -16.83
CA ASP A 83 -8.79 -35.41 -16.49
C ASP A 83 -7.72 -35.15 -17.58
N ASP A 84 -8.05 -34.37 -18.63
CA ASP A 84 -7.08 -33.99 -19.67
C ASP A 84 -5.88 -33.26 -19.04
N PRO A 85 -4.65 -33.43 -19.55
CA PRO A 85 -3.45 -32.75 -19.03
C PRO A 85 -3.58 -31.25 -18.85
N CYS A 86 -4.40 -30.55 -19.63
CA CYS A 86 -4.63 -29.12 -19.51
C CYS A 86 -5.33 -28.72 -18.20
N PHE A 87 -6.05 -29.64 -17.55
CA PHE A 87 -6.78 -29.43 -16.30
C PHE A 87 -6.05 -29.99 -15.07
N GLN A 88 -4.88 -30.60 -15.25
CA GLN A 88 -4.02 -31.05 -14.16
C GLN A 88 -3.20 -29.89 -13.61
N ILE A 89 -3.08 -29.78 -12.27
CA ILE A 89 -2.23 -28.81 -11.64
C ILE A 89 -0.81 -29.39 -11.53
N THR A 90 0.13 -28.80 -12.29
CA THR A 90 1.50 -29.30 -12.44
C THR A 90 2.54 -28.16 -12.50
N GLN A 91 2.19 -26.96 -12.03
CA GLN A 91 2.99 -25.75 -12.17
C GLN A 91 3.98 -25.54 -11.03
N GLY A 92 4.20 -26.52 -10.16
CA GLY A 92 5.08 -26.41 -8.99
C GLY A 92 4.45 -25.61 -7.85
N THR A 93 3.13 -25.66 -7.75
CA THR A 93 2.34 -24.97 -6.72
C THR A 93 2.07 -25.90 -5.53
N ILE A 94 1.54 -25.33 -4.45
CA ILE A 94 1.09 -26.10 -3.27
C ILE A 94 -0.10 -27.02 -3.56
N TRP A 95 -0.73 -26.87 -4.72
CA TRP A 95 -1.91 -27.63 -5.17
C TRP A 95 -1.59 -28.72 -6.22
N ASP A 96 -0.33 -28.92 -6.55
CA ASP A 96 0.09 -29.92 -7.55
C ASP A 96 -0.40 -31.33 -7.19
N GLY A 97 -0.75 -32.11 -8.23
CA GLY A 97 -1.15 -33.51 -8.08
C GLY A 97 -2.67 -33.75 -8.03
N THR A 98 -3.48 -32.72 -8.30
CA THR A 98 -4.94 -32.83 -8.46
C THR A 98 -5.40 -32.07 -9.70
N THR A 99 -6.68 -32.20 -10.09
CA THR A 99 -7.29 -31.40 -11.15
C THR A 99 -7.82 -30.09 -10.59
N LEU A 100 -7.94 -29.08 -11.45
CA LEU A 100 -8.58 -27.80 -11.11
C LEU A 100 -9.99 -28.03 -10.53
N HIS A 101 -10.81 -28.88 -11.16
CA HIS A 101 -12.17 -29.14 -10.70
C HIS A 101 -12.21 -29.73 -9.28
N LYS A 102 -11.38 -30.74 -8.99
CA LYS A 102 -11.31 -31.36 -7.64
C LYS A 102 -10.85 -30.36 -6.58
N LEU A 103 -9.89 -29.50 -6.90
CA LEU A 103 -9.47 -28.43 -5.99
C LEU A 103 -10.64 -27.49 -5.70
N TYR A 104 -11.30 -26.98 -6.71
CA TYR A 104 -12.39 -26.02 -6.56
C TYR A 104 -13.62 -26.59 -5.86
N GLN A 105 -13.87 -27.91 -5.95
CA GLN A 105 -14.92 -28.56 -5.14
C GLN A 105 -14.72 -28.42 -3.63
N THR A 106 -13.49 -28.25 -3.17
CA THR A 106 -13.17 -28.11 -1.74
C THR A 106 -12.88 -26.68 -1.31
N ALA A 107 -12.71 -25.77 -2.26
CA ALA A 107 -12.23 -24.41 -2.01
C ALA A 107 -13.31 -23.33 -2.18
N TYR A 108 -14.42 -23.61 -2.84
CA TYR A 108 -15.47 -22.63 -3.11
C TYR A 108 -16.24 -22.24 -1.84
N THR A 109 -16.76 -21.01 -1.80
CA THR A 109 -17.69 -20.57 -0.76
C THR A 109 -19.11 -20.92 -1.17
N PRO A 110 -19.85 -21.76 -0.42
CA PRO A 110 -21.23 -22.11 -0.77
C PRO A 110 -22.12 -20.88 -0.99
N TRP A 111 -22.83 -20.84 -2.09
CA TRP A 111 -23.60 -19.67 -2.51
C TRP A 111 -24.71 -19.32 -1.51
N GLU A 112 -25.33 -20.33 -0.92
CA GLU A 112 -26.37 -20.16 0.11
C GLU A 112 -25.85 -19.54 1.42
N TRP A 113 -24.55 -19.51 1.63
CA TRP A 113 -23.92 -18.84 2.77
C TRP A 113 -23.79 -17.33 2.55
N GLN A 114 -23.55 -16.92 1.31
CA GLN A 114 -23.09 -15.56 1.01
C GLN A 114 -24.07 -14.47 1.45
N PRO A 115 -25.40 -14.59 1.24
CA PRO A 115 -26.35 -13.60 1.79
C PRO A 115 -26.34 -13.52 3.32
N LYS A 116 -26.13 -14.66 4.00
CA LYS A 116 -26.03 -14.71 5.47
C LYS A 116 -24.72 -14.10 5.96
N LEU A 117 -23.61 -14.43 5.31
CA LEU A 117 -22.29 -13.84 5.61
C LEU A 117 -22.31 -12.31 5.40
N LYS A 118 -22.95 -11.84 4.32
CA LYS A 118 -23.13 -10.40 4.07
C LYS A 118 -23.88 -9.73 5.22
N ALA A 119 -25.02 -10.27 5.65
CA ALA A 119 -25.80 -9.71 6.75
C ALA A 119 -24.97 -9.64 8.06
N ILE A 120 -24.25 -10.72 8.39
CA ILE A 120 -23.40 -10.79 9.58
C ILE A 120 -22.22 -9.78 9.47
N ALA A 121 -21.61 -9.63 8.29
CA ALA A 121 -20.54 -8.66 8.06
C ALA A 121 -21.05 -7.22 8.28
N GLU A 122 -22.22 -6.89 7.75
CA GLU A 122 -22.85 -5.58 7.91
C GLU A 122 -23.19 -5.27 9.37
N GLU A 123 -23.70 -6.26 10.13
CA GLU A 123 -23.92 -6.12 11.59
C GLU A 123 -22.61 -5.85 12.35
N MET A 124 -21.51 -6.46 11.91
CA MET A 124 -20.18 -6.19 12.48
C MET A 124 -19.60 -4.84 12.01
N GLY A 125 -20.22 -4.17 11.05
CA GLY A 125 -19.71 -2.96 10.42
C GLY A 125 -18.48 -3.24 9.53
N LEU A 126 -18.42 -4.41 8.88
CA LEU A 126 -17.52 -4.74 7.79
C LEU A 126 -18.23 -4.56 6.45
N ILE A 127 -17.53 -4.05 5.46
CA ILE A 127 -17.99 -4.07 4.08
C ILE A 127 -17.80 -5.49 3.55
N PHE A 128 -18.88 -6.11 3.05
CA PHE A 128 -18.84 -7.43 2.42
C PHE A 128 -18.87 -7.30 0.92
N PHE A 129 -17.98 -8.03 0.24
CA PHE A 129 -18.00 -8.17 -1.21
C PHE A 129 -17.31 -9.47 -1.66
N SER A 130 -17.36 -9.73 -2.96
CA SER A 130 -16.82 -10.98 -3.49
C SER A 130 -16.11 -10.79 -4.84
N SER A 131 -15.28 -11.76 -5.19
CA SER A 131 -14.80 -11.98 -6.56
C SER A 131 -15.73 -12.96 -7.25
N PRO A 132 -16.47 -12.57 -8.31
CA PRO A 132 -17.08 -13.51 -9.23
C PRO A 132 -16.04 -14.12 -10.15
N PHE A 133 -16.30 -15.33 -10.65
CA PHE A 133 -15.43 -16.05 -11.60
C PHE A 133 -16.17 -16.53 -12.85
N ASP A 134 -17.47 -16.29 -12.93
CA ASP A 134 -18.34 -16.67 -14.03
C ASP A 134 -19.56 -15.74 -14.14
N PHE A 135 -20.34 -15.90 -15.23
CA PHE A 135 -21.50 -15.03 -15.48
C PHE A 135 -22.63 -15.21 -14.46
N SER A 136 -22.83 -16.43 -13.94
CA SER A 136 -23.89 -16.71 -12.97
C SER A 136 -23.55 -16.16 -11.58
N SER A 137 -22.27 -16.16 -11.22
CA SER A 137 -21.80 -15.52 -9.99
C SER A 137 -21.95 -14.00 -10.02
N ILE A 138 -21.83 -13.35 -11.20
CA ILE A 138 -22.14 -11.92 -11.33
C ILE A 138 -23.62 -11.66 -11.00
N ASP A 139 -24.53 -12.50 -11.54
CA ASP A 139 -25.97 -12.33 -11.36
C ASP A 139 -26.36 -12.47 -9.88
N LEU A 140 -25.80 -13.47 -9.18
CA LEU A 140 -25.99 -13.63 -7.72
C LEU A 140 -25.50 -12.40 -6.95
N LEU A 141 -24.30 -11.91 -7.25
CA LEU A 141 -23.71 -10.77 -6.53
C LEU A 141 -24.40 -9.44 -6.83
N GLU A 142 -24.99 -9.30 -8.02
CA GLU A 142 -25.86 -8.18 -8.38
C GLU A 142 -27.16 -8.24 -7.55
N GLU A 143 -27.82 -9.40 -7.46
CA GLU A 143 -29.00 -9.63 -6.64
C GLU A 143 -28.73 -9.36 -5.15
N MET A 144 -27.56 -9.74 -4.65
CA MET A 144 -27.13 -9.45 -3.29
C MET A 144 -26.81 -7.97 -3.04
N ASP A 145 -26.79 -7.14 -4.07
CA ASP A 145 -26.43 -5.71 -3.99
C ASP A 145 -25.08 -5.46 -3.29
N ILE A 146 -24.03 -6.14 -3.71
CA ILE A 146 -22.67 -5.88 -3.17
C ILE A 146 -22.16 -4.50 -3.59
N PRO A 147 -21.38 -3.79 -2.74
CA PRO A 147 -20.96 -2.40 -3.01
C PRO A 147 -19.80 -2.27 -4.01
N VAL A 148 -19.08 -3.33 -4.32
CA VAL A 148 -17.91 -3.35 -5.22
C VAL A 148 -17.69 -4.75 -5.77
N PHE A 149 -17.31 -4.86 -7.03
CA PHE A 149 -16.87 -6.11 -7.65
C PHE A 149 -15.36 -6.22 -7.62
N LYS A 150 -14.85 -7.43 -7.32
CA LYS A 150 -13.41 -7.73 -7.43
C LYS A 150 -13.17 -8.64 -8.63
N ILE A 151 -12.32 -8.22 -9.56
CA ILE A 151 -11.83 -9.05 -10.65
C ILE A 151 -10.46 -9.56 -10.24
N SER A 152 -10.33 -10.89 -10.13
CA SER A 152 -9.09 -11.53 -9.73
C SER A 152 -8.08 -11.53 -10.89
N SER A 153 -6.82 -11.83 -10.60
CA SER A 153 -5.75 -11.70 -11.60
C SER A 153 -5.97 -12.57 -12.84
N PHE A 154 -6.54 -13.74 -12.66
CA PHE A 154 -6.74 -14.70 -13.75
C PHE A 154 -7.90 -14.32 -14.69
N GLU A 155 -8.80 -13.43 -14.26
CA GLU A 155 -9.97 -12.97 -15.03
C GLU A 155 -9.73 -11.64 -15.75
N ILE A 156 -8.53 -11.04 -15.62
CA ILE A 156 -8.25 -9.72 -16.21
C ILE A 156 -8.37 -9.71 -17.73
N ASN A 157 -8.12 -10.82 -18.39
CA ASN A 157 -8.21 -10.98 -19.85
C ASN A 157 -9.56 -11.53 -20.35
N ASP A 158 -10.50 -11.83 -19.45
CA ASP A 158 -11.87 -12.18 -19.84
C ASP A 158 -12.69 -10.91 -20.12
N ILE A 159 -12.55 -10.38 -21.31
CA ILE A 159 -13.17 -9.14 -21.72
C ILE A 159 -14.71 -9.19 -21.72
N PRO A 160 -15.38 -10.26 -22.19
CA PRO A 160 -16.83 -10.39 -22.08
C PRO A 160 -17.35 -10.35 -20.64
N PHE A 161 -16.66 -11.05 -19.73
CA PHE A 161 -16.95 -11.08 -18.31
C PHE A 161 -16.79 -9.68 -17.67
N MET A 162 -15.65 -9.03 -17.92
CA MET A 162 -15.37 -7.68 -17.44
C MET A 162 -16.40 -6.67 -17.94
N LYS A 163 -16.79 -6.76 -19.23
CA LYS A 163 -17.79 -5.87 -19.83
C LYS A 163 -19.17 -6.02 -19.17
N LYS A 164 -19.56 -7.24 -18.74
CA LYS A 164 -20.80 -7.46 -18.00
C LYS A 164 -20.75 -6.74 -16.64
N ILE A 165 -19.67 -6.94 -15.88
CA ILE A 165 -19.48 -6.28 -14.56
C ILE A 165 -19.47 -4.74 -14.72
N ALA A 166 -18.73 -4.23 -15.70
CA ALA A 166 -18.61 -2.79 -15.90
C ALA A 166 -19.97 -2.10 -16.18
N LYS A 167 -20.85 -2.77 -16.93
CA LYS A 167 -22.20 -2.26 -17.23
C LYS A 167 -23.09 -2.10 -16.00
N LEU A 168 -22.79 -2.76 -14.88
CA LEU A 168 -23.54 -2.60 -13.63
C LEU A 168 -23.28 -1.24 -12.96
N GLY A 169 -22.23 -0.50 -13.38
CA GLY A 169 -21.93 0.84 -12.90
C GLY A 169 -21.38 0.91 -11.46
N LYS A 170 -21.22 -0.24 -10.79
CA LYS A 170 -20.63 -0.32 -9.46
C LYS A 170 -19.10 -0.20 -9.50
N PRO A 171 -18.43 0.22 -8.42
CA PRO A 171 -16.98 0.19 -8.31
C PRO A 171 -16.38 -1.17 -8.64
N ILE A 172 -15.20 -1.16 -9.25
CA ILE A 172 -14.47 -2.37 -9.63
C ILE A 172 -13.03 -2.27 -9.10
N ILE A 173 -12.55 -3.34 -8.48
CA ILE A 173 -11.15 -3.53 -8.09
C ILE A 173 -10.58 -4.65 -8.97
N ILE A 174 -9.49 -4.39 -9.71
CA ILE A 174 -8.88 -5.35 -10.64
C ILE A 174 -7.45 -5.68 -10.15
N SER A 175 -7.17 -6.96 -9.92
CA SER A 175 -5.80 -7.44 -9.65
C SER A 175 -5.04 -7.70 -10.95
N THR A 176 -3.73 -7.41 -10.96
CA THR A 176 -2.89 -7.40 -12.17
C THR A 176 -1.76 -8.45 -12.12
N GLY A 177 -1.91 -9.51 -11.32
CA GLY A 177 -0.83 -10.43 -10.96
C GLY A 177 -0.24 -11.25 -12.10
N ILE A 178 -1.00 -11.48 -13.19
CA ILE A 178 -0.54 -12.18 -14.39
C ILE A 178 -0.56 -11.30 -15.64
N ALA A 179 -0.94 -10.02 -15.49
CA ALA A 179 -1.21 -9.13 -16.62
C ALA A 179 0.08 -8.53 -17.20
N TYR A 180 0.13 -8.47 -18.52
CA TYR A 180 1.00 -7.55 -19.24
C TYR A 180 0.41 -6.13 -19.21
N LEU A 181 1.22 -5.14 -19.60
CA LEU A 181 0.77 -3.75 -19.64
C LEU A 181 -0.47 -3.55 -20.54
N GLU A 182 -0.47 -4.20 -21.68
CA GLU A 182 -1.56 -4.20 -22.66
C GLU A 182 -2.86 -4.83 -22.15
N ASP A 183 -2.78 -5.84 -21.27
CA ASP A 183 -3.97 -6.44 -20.64
C ASP A 183 -4.63 -5.45 -19.69
N ILE A 184 -3.82 -4.73 -18.90
CA ILE A 184 -4.32 -3.69 -17.98
C ILE A 184 -4.97 -2.56 -18.76
N GLU A 185 -4.32 -2.09 -19.83
CA GLU A 185 -4.87 -1.05 -20.71
C GLU A 185 -6.20 -1.48 -21.32
N LEU A 186 -6.28 -2.71 -21.85
CA LEU A 186 -7.49 -3.27 -22.43
C LEU A 186 -8.62 -3.39 -21.40
N ALA A 187 -8.30 -3.84 -20.17
CA ALA A 187 -9.24 -3.94 -19.07
C ALA A 187 -9.86 -2.59 -18.72
N LEU A 188 -9.03 -1.57 -18.52
CA LEU A 188 -9.49 -0.22 -18.19
C LEU A 188 -10.29 0.40 -19.34
N LYS A 189 -9.85 0.22 -20.59
CA LYS A 189 -10.57 0.67 -21.78
C LYS A 189 -11.95 0.01 -21.86
N THR A 190 -12.05 -1.29 -21.63
CA THR A 190 -13.31 -2.03 -21.61
C THR A 190 -14.29 -1.47 -20.57
N CYS A 191 -13.81 -1.18 -19.36
CA CYS A 191 -14.64 -0.58 -18.32
C CYS A 191 -15.12 0.81 -18.74
N LYS A 192 -14.23 1.64 -19.25
CA LYS A 192 -14.55 3.01 -19.69
C LYS A 192 -15.54 3.03 -20.86
N GLU A 193 -15.35 2.17 -21.84
CA GLU A 193 -16.28 2.04 -23.00
C GLU A 193 -17.67 1.52 -22.55
N ALA A 194 -17.74 0.78 -21.46
CA ALA A 194 -18.99 0.37 -20.84
C ALA A 194 -19.64 1.48 -19.96
N GLY A 195 -18.99 2.65 -19.83
CA GLY A 195 -19.48 3.79 -19.06
C GLY A 195 -19.10 3.75 -17.57
N ASN A 196 -18.12 2.92 -17.17
CA ASN A 196 -17.69 2.82 -15.78
C ASN A 196 -16.23 3.25 -15.61
N GLU A 197 -16.04 4.39 -14.96
CA GLU A 197 -14.72 4.95 -14.60
C GLU A 197 -14.39 4.73 -13.10
N ASN A 198 -15.25 4.04 -12.33
CA ASN A 198 -15.00 3.72 -10.93
C ASN A 198 -14.12 2.46 -10.80
N VAL A 199 -12.92 2.50 -11.35
CA VAL A 199 -12.02 1.35 -11.41
C VAL A 199 -10.74 1.64 -10.65
N MET A 200 -10.32 0.69 -9.81
CA MET A 200 -9.09 0.69 -9.04
C MET A 200 -8.25 -0.52 -9.41
N LEU A 201 -6.94 -0.36 -9.46
CA LEU A 201 -6.01 -1.45 -9.77
C LEU A 201 -5.28 -1.91 -8.50
N LEU A 202 -5.04 -3.21 -8.39
CA LEU A 202 -4.12 -3.75 -7.39
C LEU A 202 -2.88 -4.31 -8.09
N LYS A 203 -1.71 -3.75 -7.77
CA LYS A 203 -0.46 -4.46 -8.05
C LYS A 203 -0.53 -5.80 -7.31
N CYS A 204 -0.24 -6.87 -7.99
CA CYS A 204 -0.31 -8.21 -7.44
C CYS A 204 0.84 -9.06 -7.97
N ASN A 205 1.17 -10.13 -7.28
CA ASN A 205 1.98 -11.24 -7.74
C ASN A 205 1.20 -12.53 -7.46
N SER A 206 0.81 -13.25 -8.51
CA SER A 206 -0.01 -14.46 -8.38
C SER A 206 0.85 -15.72 -8.20
N ALA A 207 1.84 -15.64 -7.29
CA ALA A 207 2.55 -16.79 -6.71
C ALA A 207 2.12 -16.97 -5.24
N TYR A 208 1.98 -18.22 -4.76
CA TYR A 208 1.36 -18.55 -3.48
C TYR A 208 2.20 -19.57 -2.69
N PRO A 209 3.03 -19.14 -1.68
CA PRO A 209 3.35 -17.75 -1.32
C PRO A 209 4.20 -17.05 -2.38
N SER A 210 4.12 -15.71 -2.40
CA SER A 210 4.92 -14.90 -3.30
C SER A 210 6.32 -14.67 -2.73
N PRO A 211 7.42 -14.87 -3.51
CA PRO A 211 8.74 -14.40 -3.12
C PRO A 211 8.79 -12.89 -2.99
N TYR A 212 9.57 -12.39 -2.02
CA TYR A 212 9.68 -10.94 -1.78
C TYR A 212 10.26 -10.20 -2.99
N GLU A 213 11.22 -10.80 -3.67
CA GLU A 213 11.95 -10.27 -4.84
C GLU A 213 11.00 -9.97 -6.00
N ASP A 214 9.93 -10.75 -6.14
CA ASP A 214 8.97 -10.64 -7.23
C ASP A 214 7.88 -9.58 -6.97
N SER A 215 7.85 -8.99 -5.76
CA SER A 215 6.83 -7.99 -5.40
C SER A 215 6.90 -6.73 -6.27
N ASN A 216 8.11 -6.33 -6.69
CA ASN A 216 8.32 -5.20 -7.60
C ASN A 216 7.46 -3.97 -7.27
N LEU A 217 7.45 -3.55 -5.99
CA LEU A 217 6.56 -2.52 -5.46
C LEU A 217 6.68 -1.15 -6.14
N LYS A 218 7.81 -0.85 -6.79
CA LYS A 218 7.96 0.36 -7.61
C LYS A 218 6.96 0.43 -8.79
N THR A 219 6.31 -0.68 -9.11
CA THR A 219 5.23 -0.72 -10.10
C THR A 219 3.99 0.05 -9.60
N ILE A 220 3.77 0.20 -8.28
CA ILE A 220 2.61 0.93 -7.72
C ILE A 220 2.61 2.40 -8.17
N PRO A 221 3.65 3.22 -7.90
CA PRO A 221 3.67 4.59 -8.40
C PRO A 221 3.68 4.68 -9.94
N SER A 222 4.30 3.73 -10.64
CA SER A 222 4.26 3.67 -12.10
C SER A 222 2.84 3.46 -12.64
N MET A 223 2.08 2.51 -12.07
CA MET A 223 0.68 2.29 -12.46
C MET A 223 -0.19 3.52 -12.22
N LYS A 224 0.03 4.23 -11.09
CA LYS A 224 -0.67 5.50 -10.82
C LYS A 224 -0.40 6.54 -11.87
N GLU A 225 0.84 6.67 -12.33
CA GLU A 225 1.24 7.63 -13.36
C GLU A 225 0.74 7.24 -14.75
N VAL A 226 0.91 5.97 -15.14
CA VAL A 226 0.57 5.47 -16.48
C VAL A 226 -0.93 5.40 -16.70
N PHE A 227 -1.69 4.89 -15.73
CA PHE A 227 -3.13 4.64 -15.88
C PHE A 227 -4.01 5.71 -15.23
N ASP A 228 -3.40 6.69 -14.58
CA ASP A 228 -4.12 7.78 -13.92
C ASP A 228 -5.33 7.29 -13.11
N CYS A 229 -5.12 6.34 -12.19
CA CYS A 229 -6.13 5.69 -11.37
C CYS A 229 -5.69 5.49 -9.92
N ILE A 230 -6.61 5.09 -9.05
CA ILE A 230 -6.29 4.63 -7.69
C ILE A 230 -5.62 3.26 -7.78
N VAL A 231 -4.47 3.11 -7.11
CA VAL A 231 -3.71 1.86 -7.08
C VAL A 231 -3.57 1.36 -5.64
N GLY A 232 -3.69 0.06 -5.47
CA GLY A 232 -3.45 -0.67 -4.24
C GLY A 232 -2.49 -1.84 -4.45
N LEU A 233 -2.48 -2.73 -3.48
CA LEU A 233 -1.67 -3.95 -3.44
C LEU A 233 -2.53 -5.15 -3.03
N SER A 234 -2.47 -6.25 -3.77
CA SER A 234 -2.90 -7.58 -3.35
C SER A 234 -1.64 -8.38 -3.04
N ASP A 235 -1.43 -8.72 -1.77
CA ASP A 235 -0.16 -9.21 -1.25
C ASP A 235 -0.26 -10.66 -0.78
N HIS A 236 0.52 -11.55 -1.41
CA HIS A 236 0.63 -12.96 -1.07
C HIS A 236 1.99 -13.33 -0.44
N THR A 237 2.80 -12.34 -0.05
CA THR A 237 4.06 -12.58 0.66
C THR A 237 3.78 -12.91 2.14
N MET A 238 4.75 -13.48 2.83
CA MET A 238 4.66 -13.70 4.27
C MET A 238 4.92 -12.41 5.05
N GLY A 239 4.20 -12.23 6.17
CA GLY A 239 4.38 -11.08 7.05
C GLY A 239 3.83 -9.75 6.50
N SER A 240 4.13 -8.64 7.19
CA SER A 240 3.53 -7.31 6.98
C SER A 240 4.41 -6.31 6.21
N ALA A 241 5.69 -6.65 5.98
CA ALA A 241 6.68 -5.71 5.45
C ALA A 241 6.34 -5.19 4.04
N VAL A 242 5.91 -6.11 3.15
CA VAL A 242 5.57 -5.78 1.76
C VAL A 242 4.32 -4.91 1.69
N ALA A 243 3.29 -5.23 2.48
CA ALA A 243 2.08 -4.42 2.60
C ALA A 243 2.40 -2.99 3.08
N GLY A 244 3.21 -2.86 4.15
CA GLY A 244 3.64 -1.56 4.66
C GLY A 244 4.46 -0.75 3.64
N ALA A 245 5.41 -1.40 2.95
CA ALA A 245 6.19 -0.75 1.89
C ALA A 245 5.31 -0.32 0.70
N GLY A 246 4.31 -1.12 0.33
CA GLY A 246 3.33 -0.78 -0.69
C GLY A 246 2.55 0.51 -0.36
N VAL A 247 2.11 0.64 0.90
CA VAL A 247 1.43 1.86 1.38
C VAL A 247 2.37 3.06 1.36
N ALA A 248 3.63 2.90 1.76
CA ALA A 248 4.63 3.96 1.68
C ALA A 248 4.89 4.43 0.23
N LEU A 249 4.72 3.55 -0.75
CA LEU A 249 4.80 3.84 -2.18
C LEU A 249 3.47 4.32 -2.78
N GLY A 250 2.44 4.54 -1.96
CA GLY A 250 1.18 5.16 -2.36
C GLY A 250 0.03 4.19 -2.65
N ALA A 251 0.12 2.93 -2.23
CA ALA A 251 -1.03 2.03 -2.27
C ALA A 251 -2.16 2.54 -1.36
N LYS A 252 -3.37 2.60 -1.88
CA LYS A 252 -4.58 3.06 -1.18
C LYS A 252 -5.53 1.92 -0.80
N ILE A 253 -5.22 0.72 -1.24
CA ILE A 253 -5.91 -0.52 -0.91
C ILE A 253 -4.85 -1.56 -0.59
N VAL A 254 -5.06 -2.33 0.46
CA VAL A 254 -4.27 -3.53 0.76
C VAL A 254 -5.22 -4.70 0.92
N GLU A 255 -5.04 -5.72 0.10
CA GLU A 255 -5.75 -7.00 0.19
C GLU A 255 -4.78 -8.08 0.64
N LYS A 256 -5.14 -8.85 1.67
CA LYS A 256 -4.32 -9.92 2.22
C LYS A 256 -5.19 -11.06 2.75
N HIS A 257 -4.74 -12.31 2.52
CA HIS A 257 -5.42 -13.50 3.00
C HIS A 257 -5.38 -13.61 4.52
N LEU A 258 -6.50 -14.02 5.12
CA LEU A 258 -6.67 -14.22 6.56
C LEU A 258 -7.20 -15.61 6.84
N THR A 259 -6.54 -16.34 7.75
CA THR A 259 -7.03 -17.60 8.34
C THR A 259 -7.05 -17.47 9.87
N LEU A 260 -7.74 -18.37 10.55
CA LEU A 260 -7.67 -18.40 12.03
C LEU A 260 -6.33 -18.99 12.50
N ARG A 261 -5.90 -20.11 11.92
CA ARG A 261 -4.62 -20.75 12.21
C ARG A 261 -4.14 -21.49 10.96
N ARG A 262 -2.91 -21.27 10.56
CA ARG A 262 -2.29 -22.01 9.43
C ARG A 262 -2.22 -23.51 9.68
N ALA A 263 -2.05 -23.90 10.95
CA ALA A 263 -2.00 -25.31 11.35
C ALA A 263 -3.29 -26.09 11.12
N ASP A 264 -4.43 -25.39 10.93
CA ASP A 264 -5.72 -26.06 10.63
C ASP A 264 -5.76 -26.56 9.18
N GLY A 265 -4.81 -26.16 8.33
CA GLY A 265 -4.73 -26.55 6.92
C GLY A 265 -5.74 -25.82 6.04
N GLY A 266 -5.91 -26.33 4.82
CA GLY A 266 -6.77 -25.74 3.78
C GLY A 266 -5.96 -25.23 2.59
N ALA A 267 -6.65 -24.93 1.49
CA ALA A 267 -6.02 -24.60 0.21
C ALA A 267 -5.11 -23.35 0.29
N ASP A 268 -5.46 -22.37 1.11
CA ASP A 268 -4.78 -21.06 1.15
C ASP A 268 -4.14 -20.74 2.51
N ALA A 269 -4.23 -21.65 3.49
CA ALA A 269 -3.77 -21.39 4.84
C ALA A 269 -2.26 -21.09 4.91
N ALA A 270 -1.45 -21.76 4.10
CA ALA A 270 0.01 -21.71 4.18
C ALA A 270 0.57 -20.28 3.97
N PHE A 271 -0.07 -19.46 3.16
CA PHE A 271 0.35 -18.07 2.88
C PHE A 271 -0.58 -17.02 3.50
N SER A 272 -1.64 -17.44 4.20
CA SER A 272 -2.55 -16.54 4.91
C SER A 272 -1.97 -16.04 6.21
N MET A 273 -2.29 -14.81 6.60
CA MET A 273 -1.97 -14.28 7.92
C MET A 273 -2.90 -14.85 8.98
N GLU A 274 -2.37 -15.03 10.19
CA GLU A 274 -3.18 -15.27 11.38
C GLU A 274 -3.67 -13.93 11.98
N PRO A 275 -4.68 -13.93 12.87
CA PRO A 275 -5.32 -12.69 13.32
C PRO A 275 -4.37 -11.66 13.94
N GLU A 276 -3.42 -12.10 14.75
CA GLU A 276 -2.44 -11.22 15.40
C GLU A 276 -1.48 -10.61 14.39
N GLU A 277 -1.04 -11.38 13.40
CA GLU A 277 -0.18 -10.89 12.31
C GLU A 277 -0.93 -9.87 11.43
N PHE A 278 -2.20 -10.15 11.13
CA PHE A 278 -3.03 -9.24 10.35
C PHE A 278 -3.27 -7.92 11.10
N LYS A 279 -3.52 -8.02 12.42
CA LYS A 279 -3.65 -6.83 13.27
C LYS A 279 -2.37 -6.01 13.29
N GLU A 280 -1.22 -6.65 13.46
CA GLU A 280 0.09 -5.98 13.42
C GLU A 280 0.30 -5.26 12.08
N MET A 281 -0.06 -5.91 10.97
CA MET A 281 -0.01 -5.29 9.65
C MET A 281 -0.87 -4.02 9.57
N VAL A 282 -2.12 -4.09 10.05
CA VAL A 282 -3.02 -2.94 10.06
C VAL A 282 -2.45 -1.80 10.91
N ASP A 283 -2.00 -2.10 12.14
CA ASP A 283 -1.42 -1.11 13.05
C ASP A 283 -0.19 -0.44 12.42
N ASN A 284 0.70 -1.23 11.79
CA ASN A 284 1.87 -0.73 11.08
C ASN A 284 1.49 0.16 9.90
N ILE A 285 0.48 -0.20 9.11
CA ILE A 285 -0.04 0.63 8.02
C ILE A 285 -0.52 1.98 8.56
N ARG A 286 -1.27 2.01 9.67
CA ARG A 286 -1.74 3.27 10.29
C ARG A 286 -0.59 4.15 10.81
N ILE A 287 0.52 3.55 11.22
CA ILE A 287 1.75 4.28 11.59
C ILE A 287 2.43 4.84 10.32
N ILE A 288 2.56 4.03 9.28
CA ILE A 288 3.21 4.40 8.02
C ILE A 288 2.47 5.58 7.37
N GLU A 289 1.13 5.55 7.31
CA GLU A 289 0.31 6.65 6.78
C GLU A 289 0.63 8.00 7.45
N LYS A 290 0.87 7.99 8.75
CA LYS A 290 1.27 9.19 9.50
C LYS A 290 2.73 9.58 9.26
N ALA A 291 3.60 8.57 9.06
CA ALA A 291 5.03 8.76 8.93
C ALA A 291 5.46 9.24 7.53
N VAL A 292 4.75 8.82 6.47
CA VAL A 292 5.04 9.21 5.09
C VAL A 292 4.97 10.73 4.92
N GLY A 293 3.95 11.37 5.48
CA GLY A 293 3.82 12.84 5.50
C GLY A 293 3.93 13.49 4.12
N ARG A 294 4.63 14.62 4.08
CA ARG A 294 4.91 15.39 2.86
C ARG A 294 6.40 15.76 2.78
N VAL A 295 6.89 16.04 1.60
CA VAL A 295 8.24 16.64 1.44
C VAL A 295 8.23 18.02 2.07
N THR A 296 9.07 18.22 3.09
CA THR A 296 9.25 19.50 3.79
C THR A 296 10.64 19.59 4.38
N TYR A 297 11.20 20.81 4.36
CA TYR A 297 12.41 21.21 5.08
C TYR A 297 12.09 22.20 6.20
N GLU A 298 10.81 22.44 6.46
CA GLU A 298 10.35 23.28 7.58
C GLU A 298 10.54 22.54 8.90
N LEU A 299 10.97 23.29 9.92
CA LEU A 299 11.14 22.75 11.26
C LEU A 299 9.85 22.84 12.05
N THR A 300 9.51 21.77 12.73
CA THR A 300 8.43 21.77 13.72
C THR A 300 8.80 22.63 14.93
N SER A 301 7.81 23.02 15.73
CA SER A 301 8.04 23.79 16.97
C SER A 301 8.99 23.07 17.95
N LYS A 302 8.97 21.72 17.99
CA LYS A 302 9.92 20.93 18.80
C LYS A 302 11.33 21.01 18.24
N GLN A 303 11.49 20.93 16.93
CA GLN A 303 12.80 21.02 16.26
C GLN A 303 13.38 22.43 16.38
N LEU A 304 12.54 23.49 16.33
CA LEU A 304 12.97 24.86 16.57
C LEU A 304 13.56 25.03 17.99
N LYS A 305 12.90 24.48 19.02
CA LYS A 305 13.44 24.47 20.40
C LYS A 305 14.75 23.66 20.47
N SER A 306 14.85 22.54 19.80
CA SER A 306 16.10 21.77 19.76
C SER A 306 17.22 22.52 19.02
N ARG A 307 16.87 23.34 18.04
CA ARG A 307 17.83 24.17 17.31
C ARG A 307 18.51 25.23 18.20
N GLU A 308 17.87 25.68 19.28
CA GLU A 308 18.48 26.58 20.28
C GLU A 308 19.72 25.97 20.94
N LEU A 309 19.86 24.62 20.89
CA LEU A 309 21.04 23.89 21.35
C LEU A 309 22.11 23.71 20.25
N SER A 310 21.96 24.29 19.07
CA SER A 310 22.98 24.25 18.03
C SER A 310 24.22 25.06 18.45
N ARG A 311 25.32 24.95 17.71
CA ARG A 311 26.56 25.64 18.02
C ARG A 311 26.52 27.10 17.54
N SER A 312 27.18 27.94 18.29
CA SER A 312 27.54 29.32 17.93
C SER A 312 28.93 29.66 18.46
N LEU A 313 29.44 30.82 18.14
CA LEU A 313 30.77 31.27 18.55
C LEU A 313 30.69 31.93 19.94
N PHE A 314 31.69 31.61 20.76
CA PHE A 314 31.85 32.15 22.12
C PHE A 314 33.29 32.52 22.41
N VAL A 315 33.45 33.51 23.28
CA VAL A 315 34.71 33.77 23.95
C VAL A 315 34.98 32.62 24.93
N ALA A 316 36.08 31.90 24.74
CA ALA A 316 36.42 30.70 25.50
C ALA A 316 37.45 30.89 26.59
N GLN A 317 37.96 32.13 26.74
CA GLN A 317 38.82 32.59 27.83
C GLN A 317 38.50 34.06 28.13
N ASN A 318 38.88 34.54 29.30
CA ASN A 318 38.74 35.99 29.58
C ASN A 318 39.69 36.78 28.67
N MET A 319 39.17 37.78 27.97
CA MET A 319 39.92 38.60 27.01
C MET A 319 39.82 40.09 27.40
N LYS A 320 40.89 40.83 27.12
CA LYS A 320 40.97 42.28 27.25
C LYS A 320 40.86 42.97 25.90
N ALA A 321 40.38 44.19 25.89
CA ALA A 321 40.36 45.02 24.69
C ALA A 321 41.78 45.05 24.06
N GLY A 322 41.86 44.73 22.75
CA GLY A 322 43.09 44.62 21.98
C GLY A 322 43.71 43.22 21.89
N ASP A 323 43.21 42.24 22.67
CA ASP A 323 43.64 40.84 22.54
C ASP A 323 43.21 40.27 21.18
N GLU A 324 44.05 39.39 20.60
CA GLU A 324 43.78 38.73 19.33
C GLU A 324 42.91 37.46 19.51
N PHE A 325 41.94 37.27 18.67
CA PHE A 325 41.15 36.01 18.60
C PHE A 325 42.01 34.88 18.04
N THR A 326 42.18 33.84 18.86
CA THR A 326 42.91 32.60 18.53
C THR A 326 41.98 31.38 18.64
N ALA A 327 42.46 30.21 18.21
CA ALA A 327 41.75 28.96 18.38
C ALA A 327 41.51 28.55 19.85
N ASP A 328 42.27 29.10 20.79
CA ASP A 328 42.15 28.82 22.23
C ASP A 328 41.07 29.67 22.90
N ASN A 329 40.88 30.93 22.47
CA ASN A 329 39.98 31.89 23.10
C ASN A 329 38.68 32.13 22.29
N LEU A 330 38.60 31.69 21.04
CA LEU A 330 37.36 31.68 20.21
C LEU A 330 36.96 30.28 19.94
N ARG A 331 35.78 29.86 20.38
CA ARG A 331 35.32 28.46 20.18
C ARG A 331 33.90 28.38 19.66
N SER A 332 33.68 27.36 18.81
CA SER A 332 32.36 26.95 18.40
C SER A 332 31.80 25.92 19.40
N VAL A 333 30.85 26.35 20.23
CA VAL A 333 30.22 25.52 21.27
C VAL A 333 28.72 25.74 21.30
N ARG A 334 27.98 24.95 22.06
CA ARG A 334 26.56 25.13 22.38
C ARG A 334 26.43 26.15 23.53
N PRO A 335 25.33 26.95 23.56
CA PRO A 335 24.12 27.01 22.72
C PRO A 335 24.25 28.00 21.53
N SER A 336 23.12 28.29 20.84
CA SER A 336 23.07 29.16 19.65
C SER A 336 22.79 30.63 19.99
N CYS A 337 23.45 31.19 21.00
CA CYS A 337 23.27 32.59 21.42
C CYS A 337 24.27 33.57 20.80
N GLY A 338 25.37 33.07 20.21
CA GLY A 338 26.41 33.90 19.59
C GLY A 338 26.31 33.90 18.06
N LEU A 339 27.32 34.52 17.42
CA LEU A 339 27.45 34.52 15.96
C LEU A 339 27.47 33.09 15.39
N HIS A 340 26.91 32.94 14.20
CA HIS A 340 26.95 31.67 13.48
C HIS A 340 28.38 31.20 13.22
N THR A 341 28.61 29.90 13.38
CA THR A 341 29.94 29.28 13.30
C THR A 341 30.65 29.50 11.97
N LYS A 342 29.92 29.80 10.87
CA LYS A 342 30.49 30.15 9.56
C LYS A 342 31.46 31.35 9.60
N HIS A 343 31.33 32.19 10.63
CA HIS A 343 32.17 33.38 10.81
C HIS A 343 33.42 33.11 11.64
N TYR A 344 33.71 31.86 11.97
CA TYR A 344 34.87 31.51 12.79
C TYR A 344 36.19 32.02 12.17
N GLU A 345 36.39 31.74 10.89
CA GLU A 345 37.60 32.17 10.18
C GLU A 345 37.66 33.67 9.89
N ASP A 346 36.48 34.29 9.75
CA ASP A 346 36.40 35.75 9.56
C ASP A 346 36.88 36.54 10.82
N ILE A 347 36.81 35.89 11.99
CA ILE A 347 37.12 36.50 13.31
C ILE A 347 38.51 36.13 13.77
N LEU A 348 39.04 34.98 13.46
CA LEU A 348 40.39 34.56 13.82
C LEU A 348 41.43 35.58 13.34
N GLY A 349 42.39 35.92 14.23
CA GLY A 349 43.43 36.92 13.97
C GLY A 349 43.00 38.37 14.08
N LYS A 350 41.67 38.65 14.25
CA LYS A 350 41.20 40.01 14.57
C LYS A 350 41.31 40.29 16.06
N LYS A 351 41.25 41.55 16.44
CA LYS A 351 41.30 41.99 17.85
C LYS A 351 39.89 42.15 18.41
N ILE A 352 39.78 41.89 19.71
CA ILE A 352 38.57 42.23 20.48
C ILE A 352 38.64 43.72 20.87
N ASN A 353 37.53 44.44 20.67
CA ASN A 353 37.46 45.88 20.91
C ASN A 353 37.08 46.28 22.34
N LYS A 354 36.64 45.31 23.18
CA LYS A 354 36.29 45.52 24.60
C LYS A 354 36.50 44.26 25.42
N ASP A 355 36.66 44.42 26.73
CA ASP A 355 36.80 43.29 27.65
C ASP A 355 35.63 42.31 27.55
N ALA A 356 35.91 41.01 27.50
CA ALA A 356 34.92 39.97 27.51
C ALA A 356 35.34 38.80 28.42
N LYS A 357 34.34 38.20 29.08
CA LYS A 357 34.57 37.03 29.98
C LYS A 357 34.40 35.72 29.24
N LEU A 358 35.00 34.69 29.77
CA LEU A 358 34.69 33.29 29.37
C LEU A 358 33.17 33.07 29.33
N GLY A 359 32.65 32.52 28.23
CA GLY A 359 31.24 32.26 28.02
C GLY A 359 30.45 33.42 27.42
N THR A 360 31.09 34.54 27.08
CA THR A 360 30.44 35.64 26.36
C THR A 360 30.09 35.19 24.94
N PRO A 361 28.80 35.25 24.51
CA PRO A 361 28.43 34.95 23.13
C PRO A 361 29.10 35.97 22.19
N MET A 362 29.67 35.48 21.09
CA MET A 362 30.23 36.36 20.08
C MET A 362 29.15 37.17 19.37
N SER A 363 29.46 38.44 19.19
CA SER A 363 28.68 39.38 18.38
C SER A 363 29.66 40.28 17.60
N TRP A 364 29.19 40.87 16.49
CA TRP A 364 30.06 41.72 15.67
C TRP A 364 30.57 42.95 16.37
N ASP A 365 29.88 43.43 17.43
CA ASP A 365 30.30 44.54 18.26
C ASP A 365 31.50 44.22 19.19
N LEU A 366 31.90 42.95 19.28
CA LEU A 366 33.12 42.54 19.97
C LEU A 366 34.36 42.52 19.06
N VAL A 367 34.18 42.60 17.75
CA VAL A 367 35.25 42.46 16.77
C VAL A 367 35.71 43.84 16.28
N GLU A 368 37.02 44.10 16.32
CA GLU A 368 37.60 45.32 15.75
C GLU A 368 37.65 45.13 14.22
N PHE A 369 37.05 46.05 13.49
CA PHE A 369 37.13 46.15 12.03
C PHE A 369 38.03 47.35 11.69
N GLU A 370 39.03 47.14 10.87
CA GLU A 370 39.87 48.18 10.31
C GLU A 370 39.06 49.21 9.51
#